data_3edf2ab18c6d85aa39475d9daa01141b
#
_entry.id   3edf2ab18c6d85aa39475d9daa01141b
#
_cell.length_a   1.000
_cell.length_b   1.000
_cell.length_c   1.000
_cell.angle_alpha   90.00
_cell.angle_beta   90.00
_cell.angle_gamma   90.00
#
_symmetry.space_group_name_H-M   'P 1'
#
loop_
_entity.id
_entity.type
_entity.pdbx_description
1 polymer ?
#
loop_
_entity_poly.entity_id
_entity_poly.type
_entity_poly.pdbx_seq_one_letter_code
_entity_poly.pdbx_strand_id
1 'polypeptide(L)'
;MVSETHPAKFRGASRYVLDDELAKIVNISIALEMPLLLKGEPGTGKTMLAHAIAENLRMPLIILNVKSSMKLIEALYQYDTLTRLNDSRFADSGRDVSNIEEYIKMGKIGQAFAADKKVVLLIDEIDKADTDFQDDMLDILDQMQFDIIEIDRTITAKNRPVIVITSNAKKDLSDPFLGRCNFHHIAFPDRDMMRKIIGVHFPDLNTNLSEACMEAFYRLREVRGVEKKPATRELINWMRALQADPDFQLKSLKAGNIPYLGVLFKKSTDLYLANHQ
;
A
#
# COMPACT_ATOMS: atom_id res chain seq x y z
N MET A 1 -17.00 1.69 36.27
CA MET A 1 -15.57 1.59 35.95
C MET A 1 -15.48 1.27 34.45
N VAL A 2 -15.21 2.29 33.64
CA VAL A 2 -14.96 2.10 32.20
C VAL A 2 -13.55 1.53 32.12
N SER A 3 -13.43 0.30 31.64
CA SER A 3 -12.14 -0.32 31.35
C SER A 3 -11.47 0.54 30.26
N GLU A 4 -10.45 1.31 30.64
CA GLU A 4 -9.54 1.96 29.69
C GLU A 4 -8.74 0.86 28.99
N THR A 5 -9.34 0.29 27.95
CA THR A 5 -8.59 -0.51 26.98
C THR A 5 -7.71 0.47 26.22
N HIS A 6 -6.46 0.62 26.64
CA HIS A 6 -5.44 1.34 25.86
C HIS A 6 -5.46 0.76 24.45
N PRO A 7 -5.56 1.60 23.39
CA PRO A 7 -5.55 1.11 22.04
C PRO A 7 -4.29 0.28 21.81
N ALA A 8 -4.46 -0.88 21.15
CA ALA A 8 -3.35 -1.77 20.86
C ALA A 8 -2.23 -0.99 20.15
N LYS A 9 -1.02 -1.00 20.72
CA LYS A 9 0.10 -0.18 20.25
C LYS A 9 0.88 -0.91 19.17
N PHE A 10 1.06 -0.28 18.01
CA PHE A 10 1.93 -0.78 16.94
C PHE A 10 3.40 -0.74 17.38
N ARG A 11 4.09 -1.87 17.28
CA ARG A 11 5.50 -2.05 17.67
C ARG A 11 6.38 -2.59 16.56
N GLY A 12 5.85 -2.65 15.32
CA GLY A 12 6.52 -3.26 14.18
C GLY A 12 6.00 -4.65 13.84
N ALA A 13 6.51 -5.23 12.77
CA ALA A 13 6.20 -6.59 12.32
C ALA A 13 7.49 -7.29 11.89
N SER A 14 7.46 -8.62 11.83
CA SER A 14 8.66 -9.46 11.60
C SER A 14 9.37 -9.15 10.28
N ARG A 15 8.64 -8.69 9.28
CA ARG A 15 9.13 -8.42 7.92
C ARG A 15 9.16 -6.95 7.54
N TYR A 16 8.96 -6.03 8.50
CA TYR A 16 8.96 -4.60 8.26
C TYR A 16 9.93 -3.90 9.20
N VAL A 17 10.95 -3.28 8.61
CA VAL A 17 11.91 -2.48 9.39
C VAL A 17 11.28 -1.14 9.68
N LEU A 18 11.07 -0.86 10.95
CA LEU A 18 10.38 0.31 11.46
C LEU A 18 11.39 1.26 12.10
N ASP A 19 11.30 2.55 11.79
CA ASP A 19 11.96 3.60 12.57
C ASP A 19 11.02 4.14 13.67
N ASP A 20 11.61 4.79 14.66
CA ASP A 20 10.88 5.27 15.83
C ASP A 20 9.88 6.40 15.50
N GLU A 21 10.18 7.24 14.53
CA GLU A 21 9.31 8.33 14.11
C GLU A 21 8.06 7.80 13.42
N LEU A 22 8.25 6.86 12.49
CA LEU A 22 7.15 6.19 11.81
C LEU A 22 6.27 5.42 12.81
N ALA A 23 6.87 4.75 13.81
CA ALA A 23 6.13 4.07 14.87
C ALA A 23 5.26 5.04 15.67
N LYS A 24 5.79 6.21 16.00
CA LYS A 24 5.06 7.24 16.75
C LYS A 24 3.87 7.76 15.96
N ILE A 25 4.05 8.15 14.70
CA ILE A 25 2.96 8.72 13.89
C ILE A 25 1.86 7.68 13.61
N VAL A 26 2.21 6.41 13.39
CA VAL A 26 1.23 5.33 13.27
C VAL A 26 0.38 5.24 14.54
N ASN A 27 1.02 5.20 15.71
CA ASN A 27 0.30 5.09 16.98
C ASN A 27 -0.56 6.32 17.28
N ILE A 28 -0.09 7.53 16.93
CA ILE A 28 -0.87 8.77 17.04
C ILE A 28 -2.09 8.69 16.12
N SER A 29 -1.93 8.26 14.88
CA SER A 29 -3.04 8.13 13.93
C SER A 29 -4.10 7.15 14.43
N ILE A 30 -3.68 6.03 15.01
CA ILE A 30 -4.59 5.04 15.61
C ILE A 30 -5.33 5.63 16.82
N ALA A 31 -4.62 6.38 17.69
CA ALA A 31 -5.19 6.97 18.89
C ALA A 31 -6.17 8.13 18.61
N LEU A 32 -5.88 8.94 17.59
CA LEU A 32 -6.73 10.03 17.13
C LEU A 32 -7.84 9.55 16.19
N GLU A 33 -7.82 8.28 15.78
CA GLU A 33 -8.72 7.71 14.77
C GLU A 33 -8.73 8.50 13.46
N MET A 34 -7.59 9.09 13.11
CA MET A 34 -7.37 9.85 11.87
C MET A 34 -6.67 8.99 10.81
N PRO A 35 -6.98 9.19 9.52
CA PRO A 35 -6.25 8.55 8.44
C PRO A 35 -4.76 8.92 8.47
N LEU A 36 -3.89 7.93 8.20
CA LEU A 36 -2.45 8.14 8.02
C LEU A 36 -2.12 8.19 6.53
N LEU A 37 -1.73 9.35 6.03
CA LEU A 37 -1.26 9.54 4.67
C LEU A 37 0.25 9.34 4.59
N LEU A 38 0.67 8.36 3.79
CA LEU A 38 2.06 8.03 3.52
C LEU A 38 2.45 8.51 2.12
N LYS A 39 3.37 9.45 2.04
CA LYS A 39 3.95 9.93 0.77
C LYS A 39 5.39 9.45 0.63
N GLY A 40 5.87 9.16 -0.57
CA GLY A 40 7.26 8.76 -0.81
C GLY A 40 7.45 8.12 -2.18
N GLU A 41 8.70 7.88 -2.57
CA GLU A 41 9.02 7.20 -3.83
C GLU A 41 8.39 5.80 -3.92
N PRO A 42 8.13 5.28 -5.14
CA PRO A 42 7.74 3.89 -5.31
C PRO A 42 8.77 2.94 -4.70
N GLY A 43 8.29 1.89 -4.01
CA GLY A 43 9.15 0.86 -3.42
C GLY A 43 9.79 1.23 -2.08
N THR A 44 9.36 2.31 -1.41
CA THR A 44 9.81 2.68 -0.05
C THR A 44 9.09 1.93 1.07
N GLY A 45 8.17 1.03 0.76
CA GLY A 45 7.49 0.20 1.77
C GLY A 45 6.16 0.73 2.28
N LYS A 46 5.55 1.76 1.66
CA LYS A 46 4.25 2.35 2.07
C LYS A 46 3.14 1.31 2.21
N THR A 47 2.89 0.54 1.17
CA THR A 47 1.89 -0.54 1.17
C THR A 47 2.21 -1.61 2.20
N MET A 48 3.50 -1.95 2.38
CA MET A 48 3.96 -2.94 3.35
C MET A 48 3.72 -2.49 4.80
N LEU A 49 3.71 -1.20 5.09
CA LEU A 49 3.39 -0.69 6.42
C LEU A 49 1.95 -1.06 6.83
N ALA A 50 0.98 -0.96 5.93
CA ALA A 50 -0.39 -1.36 6.22
C ALA A 50 -0.50 -2.86 6.55
N HIS A 51 0.25 -3.70 5.82
CA HIS A 51 0.36 -5.13 6.16
C HIS A 51 1.00 -5.35 7.54
N ALA A 52 2.07 -4.60 7.85
CA ALA A 52 2.74 -4.69 9.15
C ALA A 52 1.82 -4.26 10.31
N ILE A 53 1.03 -3.19 10.12
CA ILE A 53 0.04 -2.74 11.11
C ILE A 53 -1.02 -3.83 11.33
N ALA A 54 -1.59 -4.39 10.25
CA ALA A 54 -2.60 -5.43 10.31
C ALA A 54 -2.09 -6.70 11.02
N GLU A 55 -0.87 -7.13 10.70
CA GLU A 55 -0.20 -8.28 11.33
C GLU A 55 0.02 -8.05 12.83
N ASN A 56 0.62 -6.91 13.19
CA ASN A 56 0.95 -6.61 14.58
C ASN A 56 -0.30 -6.44 15.47
N LEU A 57 -1.33 -5.76 14.94
CA LEU A 57 -2.58 -5.54 15.66
C LEU A 57 -3.56 -6.72 15.55
N ARG A 58 -3.21 -7.76 14.79
CA ARG A 58 -4.05 -8.93 14.51
C ARG A 58 -5.43 -8.55 13.96
N MET A 59 -5.44 -7.56 13.08
CA MET A 59 -6.64 -7.05 12.42
C MET A 59 -6.69 -7.53 10.97
N PRO A 60 -7.89 -7.83 10.41
CA PRO A 60 -8.03 -8.06 8.99
C PRO A 60 -7.57 -6.84 8.19
N LEU A 61 -6.94 -7.07 7.04
CA LEU A 61 -6.54 -6.02 6.10
C LEU A 61 -7.48 -6.02 4.90
N ILE A 62 -8.08 -4.87 4.64
CA ILE A 62 -8.90 -4.61 3.45
C ILE A 62 -8.13 -3.64 2.57
N ILE A 63 -7.94 -3.97 1.29
CA ILE A 63 -7.14 -3.18 0.37
C ILE A 63 -8.01 -2.65 -0.76
N LEU A 64 -8.04 -1.33 -0.91
CA LEU A 64 -8.57 -0.61 -2.05
C LEU A 64 -7.40 -0.12 -2.92
N ASN A 65 -7.20 -0.73 -4.08
CA ASN A 65 -6.26 -0.23 -5.08
C ASN A 65 -6.97 0.79 -5.95
N VAL A 66 -6.61 2.06 -5.81
CA VAL A 66 -7.24 3.15 -6.54
C VAL A 66 -6.82 3.13 -8.01
N LYS A 67 -7.80 3.30 -8.91
CA LYS A 67 -7.60 3.39 -10.36
C LYS A 67 -8.03 4.77 -10.85
N SER A 68 -7.43 5.25 -11.92
CA SER A 68 -7.73 6.57 -12.49
C SER A 68 -9.18 6.75 -12.99
N SER A 69 -9.86 5.66 -13.30
CA SER A 69 -11.27 5.67 -13.76
C SER A 69 -12.25 5.24 -12.66
N MET A 70 -11.78 5.01 -11.43
CA MET A 70 -12.64 4.54 -10.34
C MET A 70 -13.53 5.67 -9.84
N LYS A 71 -14.82 5.37 -9.70
CA LYS A 71 -15.77 6.25 -9.01
C LYS A 71 -15.88 5.83 -7.55
N LEU A 72 -16.11 6.77 -6.64
CA LEU A 72 -16.22 6.52 -5.21
C LEU A 72 -17.29 5.47 -4.90
N ILE A 73 -18.43 5.52 -5.59
CA ILE A 73 -19.52 4.57 -5.40
C ILE A 73 -19.06 3.10 -5.56
N GLU A 74 -18.12 2.82 -6.46
CA GLU A 74 -17.56 1.47 -6.66
C GLU A 74 -16.74 0.99 -5.45
N ALA A 75 -16.13 1.94 -4.73
CA ALA A 75 -15.42 1.64 -3.48
C ALA A 75 -16.36 1.44 -2.29
N LEU A 76 -17.56 2.00 -2.34
CA LEU A 76 -18.62 1.87 -1.32
C LEU A 76 -19.46 0.63 -1.55
N TYR A 77 -20.16 0.54 -2.69
CA TYR A 77 -20.97 -0.61 -3.08
C TYR A 77 -21.24 -0.63 -4.59
N GLN A 78 -21.76 -1.74 -5.05
CA GLN A 78 -22.25 -1.92 -6.42
C GLN A 78 -23.60 -2.61 -6.39
N TYR A 79 -24.57 -2.07 -7.13
CA TYR A 79 -25.84 -2.71 -7.36
C TYR A 79 -25.80 -3.54 -8.65
N ASP A 80 -25.97 -4.87 -8.54
CA ASP A 80 -25.89 -5.80 -9.66
C ASP A 80 -27.25 -5.90 -10.40
N THR A 81 -27.57 -4.83 -11.11
CA THR A 81 -28.81 -4.71 -11.90
C THR A 81 -28.94 -5.82 -12.94
N LEU A 82 -27.80 -6.24 -13.56
CA LEU A 82 -27.83 -7.27 -14.60
C LEU A 82 -28.21 -8.62 -14.04
N THR A 83 -27.64 -9.02 -12.91
CA THR A 83 -28.00 -10.29 -12.26
C THR A 83 -29.47 -10.25 -11.83
N ARG A 84 -29.94 -9.17 -11.24
CA ARG A 84 -31.34 -9.02 -10.86
C ARG A 84 -32.29 -9.10 -12.05
N LEU A 85 -31.95 -8.45 -13.18
CA LEU A 85 -32.75 -8.51 -14.40
C LEU A 85 -32.82 -9.94 -14.97
N ASN A 86 -31.69 -10.67 -14.95
CA ASN A 86 -31.65 -12.06 -15.40
C ASN A 86 -32.50 -12.96 -14.49
N ASP A 87 -32.35 -12.82 -13.17
CA ASP A 87 -33.12 -13.58 -12.20
C ASP A 87 -34.63 -13.32 -12.31
N SER A 88 -35.03 -12.09 -12.67
CA SER A 88 -36.45 -11.76 -12.92
C SER A 88 -37.02 -12.39 -14.17
N ARG A 89 -36.19 -12.73 -15.16
CA ARG A 89 -36.62 -13.37 -16.43
C ARG A 89 -36.57 -14.88 -16.40
N PHE A 90 -35.65 -15.44 -15.65
CA PHE A 90 -35.37 -16.86 -15.54
C PHE A 90 -35.62 -17.30 -14.11
N ALA A 91 -36.81 -17.82 -13.82
CA ALA A 91 -37.29 -18.13 -12.47
C ALA A 91 -36.49 -19.20 -11.70
N ASP A 92 -35.31 -19.61 -12.17
CA ASP A 92 -34.53 -20.76 -11.70
C ASP A 92 -33.33 -20.38 -10.79
N SER A 93 -33.17 -19.10 -10.43
CA SER A 93 -31.96 -18.63 -9.69
C SER A 93 -32.00 -18.94 -8.18
N GLY A 94 -33.15 -19.32 -7.65
CA GLY A 94 -33.33 -19.57 -6.21
C GLY A 94 -33.21 -18.32 -5.32
N ARG A 95 -33.06 -17.10 -5.92
CA ARG A 95 -33.03 -15.84 -5.21
C ARG A 95 -34.38 -15.13 -5.25
N ASP A 96 -34.70 -14.40 -4.18
CA ASP A 96 -35.87 -13.52 -4.16
C ASP A 96 -35.58 -12.23 -4.90
N VAL A 97 -36.10 -12.09 -6.12
CA VAL A 97 -35.91 -10.89 -6.96
C VAL A 97 -36.50 -9.63 -6.30
N SER A 98 -37.44 -9.76 -5.39
CA SER A 98 -38.00 -8.64 -4.63
C SER A 98 -37.04 -8.13 -3.55
N ASN A 99 -36.11 -8.96 -3.08
CA ASN A 99 -35.10 -8.61 -2.10
C ASN A 99 -33.90 -7.94 -2.78
N ILE A 100 -33.92 -6.61 -2.86
CA ILE A 100 -32.85 -5.81 -3.50
C ILE A 100 -31.50 -6.01 -2.80
N GLU A 101 -31.48 -6.26 -1.48
CA GLU A 101 -30.26 -6.40 -0.70
C GLU A 101 -29.36 -7.55 -1.23
N GLU A 102 -29.94 -8.62 -1.79
CA GLU A 102 -29.18 -9.73 -2.35
C GLU A 102 -28.35 -9.37 -3.59
N TYR A 103 -28.67 -8.23 -4.19
CA TYR A 103 -27.97 -7.70 -5.37
C TYR A 103 -27.03 -6.53 -5.05
N ILE A 104 -26.89 -6.16 -3.76
CA ILE A 104 -25.93 -5.17 -3.32
C ILE A 104 -24.61 -5.86 -2.96
N LYS A 105 -23.54 -5.49 -3.64
CA LYS A 105 -22.18 -5.96 -3.37
C LYS A 105 -21.37 -4.86 -2.73
N MET A 106 -20.91 -5.06 -1.48
CA MET A 106 -20.08 -4.06 -0.80
C MET A 106 -18.71 -3.91 -1.48
N GLY A 107 -18.36 -2.67 -1.83
CA GLY A 107 -17.01 -2.27 -2.21
C GLY A 107 -16.05 -2.33 -1.01
N LYS A 108 -14.79 -1.97 -1.20
CA LYS A 108 -13.77 -2.15 -0.15
C LYS A 108 -13.97 -1.23 1.06
N ILE A 109 -14.38 0.02 0.85
CA ILE A 109 -14.74 0.94 1.95
C ILE A 109 -16.01 0.42 2.63
N GLY A 110 -17.03 0.02 1.86
CA GLY A 110 -18.25 -0.55 2.41
C GLY A 110 -17.99 -1.80 3.26
N GLN A 111 -17.12 -2.72 2.81
CA GLN A 111 -16.70 -3.89 3.57
C GLN A 111 -16.02 -3.48 4.90
N ALA A 112 -15.19 -2.43 4.90
CA ALA A 112 -14.52 -1.95 6.09
C ALA A 112 -15.51 -1.35 7.11
N PHE A 113 -16.52 -0.60 6.64
CA PHE A 113 -17.52 0.00 7.50
C PHE A 113 -18.53 -1.01 8.05
N ALA A 114 -18.92 -1.98 7.22
CA ALA A 114 -19.84 -3.05 7.63
C ALA A 114 -19.17 -4.11 8.53
N ALA A 115 -17.85 -4.06 8.71
CA ALA A 115 -17.12 -5.08 9.45
C ALA A 115 -17.51 -5.13 10.94
N ASP A 116 -17.78 -6.33 11.47
CA ASP A 116 -18.12 -6.54 12.89
C ASP A 116 -16.91 -6.37 13.83
N LYS A 117 -15.69 -6.37 13.30
CA LYS A 117 -14.44 -6.17 14.04
C LYS A 117 -13.66 -5.02 13.43
N LYS A 118 -12.83 -4.35 14.26
CA LYS A 118 -11.92 -3.31 13.78
C LYS A 118 -10.96 -3.88 12.74
N VAL A 119 -10.81 -3.21 11.61
CA VAL A 119 -10.00 -3.63 10.46
C VAL A 119 -8.97 -2.55 10.13
N VAL A 120 -7.94 -2.92 9.37
CA VAL A 120 -7.06 -1.96 8.69
C VAL A 120 -7.58 -1.79 7.27
N LEU A 121 -7.87 -0.56 6.87
CA LEU A 121 -8.24 -0.18 5.51
C LEU A 121 -7.04 0.50 4.84
N LEU A 122 -6.49 -0.14 3.83
CA LEU A 122 -5.45 0.46 2.97
C LEU A 122 -6.11 1.03 1.72
N ILE A 123 -5.94 2.33 1.49
CA ILE A 123 -6.29 3.03 0.25
C ILE A 123 -4.97 3.28 -0.50
N ASP A 124 -4.65 2.41 -1.47
CA ASP A 124 -3.34 2.41 -2.13
C ASP A 124 -3.35 3.26 -3.39
N GLU A 125 -2.35 4.13 -3.54
CA GLU A 125 -2.11 5.01 -4.69
C GLU A 125 -3.25 6.02 -4.95
N ILE A 126 -3.66 6.76 -3.91
CA ILE A 126 -4.74 7.77 -3.98
C ILE A 126 -4.48 8.85 -5.04
N ASP A 127 -3.22 9.16 -5.34
CA ASP A 127 -2.81 10.12 -6.37
C ASP A 127 -3.14 9.68 -7.80
N LYS A 128 -3.68 8.48 -8.01
CA LYS A 128 -4.24 8.06 -9.30
C LYS A 128 -5.66 8.56 -9.53
N ALA A 129 -6.42 8.78 -8.46
CA ALA A 129 -7.78 9.30 -8.54
C ALA A 129 -7.81 10.75 -9.04
N ASP A 130 -8.96 11.15 -9.55
CA ASP A 130 -9.26 12.57 -9.76
C ASP A 130 -9.59 13.29 -8.43
N THR A 131 -9.72 14.60 -8.51
CA THR A 131 -9.98 15.44 -7.34
C THR A 131 -11.36 15.17 -6.76
N ASP A 132 -12.35 14.94 -7.62
CA ASP A 132 -13.74 14.70 -7.19
C ASP A 132 -13.81 13.43 -6.33
N PHE A 133 -13.15 12.34 -6.74
CA PHE A 133 -13.05 11.13 -5.93
C PHE A 133 -12.38 11.39 -4.57
N GLN A 134 -11.31 12.21 -4.55
CA GLN A 134 -10.59 12.52 -3.31
C GLN A 134 -11.48 13.32 -2.34
N ASP A 135 -12.15 14.36 -2.84
CA ASP A 135 -12.97 15.24 -2.02
C ASP A 135 -14.23 14.52 -1.51
N ASP A 136 -14.93 13.78 -2.36
CA ASP A 136 -16.08 12.95 -1.95
C ASP A 136 -15.71 11.90 -0.91
N MET A 137 -14.52 11.28 -1.05
CA MET A 137 -14.04 10.30 -0.08
C MET A 137 -13.77 10.92 1.29
N LEU A 138 -13.37 12.20 1.35
CA LEU A 138 -13.15 12.88 2.63
C LEU A 138 -14.40 12.92 3.50
N ASP A 139 -15.53 13.27 2.91
CA ASP A 139 -16.78 13.35 3.65
C ASP A 139 -17.20 11.97 4.19
N ILE A 140 -17.00 10.93 3.39
CA ILE A 140 -17.24 9.55 3.81
C ILE A 140 -16.34 9.12 4.97
N LEU A 141 -15.04 9.49 4.91
CA LEU A 141 -14.08 9.14 5.95
C LEU A 141 -14.26 9.96 7.24
N ASP A 142 -14.75 11.19 7.14
CA ASP A 142 -15.07 12.02 8.31
C ASP A 142 -16.31 11.50 9.02
N GLN A 143 -17.39 11.27 8.29
CA GLN A 143 -18.68 10.85 8.82
C GLN A 143 -18.70 9.35 9.17
N MET A 144 -17.81 8.56 8.60
CA MET A 144 -17.78 7.08 8.71
C MET A 144 -19.11 6.44 8.36
N GLN A 145 -19.79 6.97 7.36
CA GLN A 145 -21.06 6.47 6.86
C GLN A 145 -21.26 6.78 5.38
N PHE A 146 -22.13 6.03 4.74
CA PHE A 146 -22.61 6.27 3.38
C PHE A 146 -23.99 5.67 3.18
N ASP A 147 -24.74 6.16 2.18
CA ASP A 147 -26.08 5.69 1.87
C ASP A 147 -26.06 4.70 0.71
N ILE A 148 -26.87 3.64 0.82
CA ILE A 148 -27.23 2.74 -0.28
C ILE A 148 -28.59 3.17 -0.80
N ILE A 149 -28.59 3.86 -1.93
CA ILE A 149 -29.79 4.53 -2.48
C ILE A 149 -30.88 3.54 -2.83
N GLU A 150 -30.52 2.38 -3.37
CA GLU A 150 -31.46 1.37 -3.88
C GLU A 150 -32.34 0.74 -2.80
N ILE A 151 -31.90 0.81 -1.54
CA ILE A 151 -32.60 0.22 -0.38
C ILE A 151 -32.89 1.23 0.72
N ASP A 152 -32.63 2.52 0.45
CA ASP A 152 -32.82 3.64 1.41
C ASP A 152 -32.20 3.32 2.79
N ARG A 153 -30.94 2.92 2.78
CA ARG A 153 -30.24 2.46 3.99
C ARG A 153 -28.89 3.13 4.16
N THR A 154 -28.65 3.73 5.31
CA THR A 154 -27.34 4.23 5.72
C THR A 154 -26.49 3.12 6.34
N ILE A 155 -25.28 2.96 5.85
CA ILE A 155 -24.25 2.11 6.45
C ILE A 155 -23.32 2.99 7.26
N THR A 156 -23.33 2.81 8.58
CA THR A 156 -22.40 3.50 9.49
C THR A 156 -21.36 2.51 10.00
N ALA A 157 -20.10 2.93 10.07
CA ALA A 157 -19.01 2.09 10.55
C ALA A 157 -19.25 1.67 12.01
N LYS A 158 -19.47 0.38 12.25
CA LYS A 158 -19.62 -0.19 13.60
C LYS A 158 -18.35 -0.03 14.41
N ASN A 159 -17.21 -0.21 13.77
CA ASN A 159 -15.87 -0.04 14.35
C ASN A 159 -15.07 0.83 13.41
N ARG A 160 -14.60 1.99 13.89
CA ARG A 160 -13.80 2.91 13.07
C ARG A 160 -12.53 2.19 12.62
N PRO A 161 -12.30 2.00 11.31
CA PRO A 161 -11.13 1.29 10.79
C PRO A 161 -9.84 2.09 11.04
N VAL A 162 -8.70 1.40 11.12
CA VAL A 162 -7.39 2.05 11.00
C VAL A 162 -7.13 2.31 9.52
N ILE A 163 -7.12 3.57 9.12
CA ILE A 163 -7.02 3.95 7.70
C ILE A 163 -5.58 4.34 7.37
N VAL A 164 -5.02 3.67 6.38
CA VAL A 164 -3.71 3.99 5.79
C VAL A 164 -3.92 4.36 4.34
N ILE A 165 -3.46 5.53 3.94
CA ILE A 165 -3.56 6.05 2.58
C ILE A 165 -2.14 6.18 2.02
N THR A 166 -1.89 5.72 0.80
CA THR A 166 -0.58 5.87 0.16
C THR A 166 -0.64 6.77 -1.06
N SER A 167 0.43 7.52 -1.29
CA SER A 167 0.66 8.33 -2.49
C SER A 167 2.10 8.20 -2.97
N ASN A 168 2.28 8.09 -4.28
CA ASN A 168 3.59 8.11 -4.96
C ASN A 168 4.02 9.52 -5.37
N ALA A 169 3.29 10.55 -4.92
CA ALA A 169 3.58 11.96 -5.21
C ALA A 169 3.56 12.33 -6.70
N LYS A 170 2.80 11.59 -7.52
CA LYS A 170 2.66 11.90 -8.96
C LYS A 170 1.75 13.09 -9.22
N LYS A 171 0.77 13.30 -8.33
CA LYS A 171 -0.12 14.46 -8.31
C LYS A 171 -0.18 15.00 -6.90
N ASP A 172 -0.39 16.29 -6.76
CA ASP A 172 -0.67 16.88 -5.46
C ASP A 172 -2.11 16.56 -5.03
N LEU A 173 -2.27 16.32 -3.74
CA LEU A 173 -3.57 16.16 -3.11
C LEU A 173 -4.09 17.52 -2.68
N SER A 174 -5.42 17.66 -2.61
CA SER A 174 -6.04 18.93 -2.20
C SER A 174 -5.69 19.29 -0.74
N ASP A 175 -5.61 20.60 -0.44
CA ASP A 175 -5.37 21.06 0.93
C ASP A 175 -6.42 20.55 1.94
N PRO A 176 -7.72 20.52 1.59
CA PRO A 176 -8.73 19.89 2.44
C PRO A 176 -8.43 18.42 2.75
N PHE A 177 -7.93 17.66 1.77
CA PHE A 177 -7.53 16.27 1.96
C PHE A 177 -6.37 16.15 2.95
N LEU A 178 -5.33 16.96 2.75
CA LEU A 178 -4.16 16.96 3.62
C LEU A 178 -4.51 17.33 5.06
N GLY A 179 -5.42 18.30 5.25
CA GLY A 179 -5.87 18.76 6.57
C GLY A 179 -6.61 17.71 7.40
N ARG A 180 -7.15 16.65 6.77
CA ARG A 180 -7.89 15.58 7.45
C ARG A 180 -7.07 14.32 7.72
N CYS A 181 -5.79 14.33 7.35
CA CYS A 181 -4.88 13.21 7.52
C CYS A 181 -3.69 13.56 8.42
N ASN A 182 -3.24 12.62 9.22
CA ASN A 182 -1.87 12.68 9.71
C ASN A 182 -0.94 12.33 8.55
N PHE A 183 0.16 13.05 8.42
CA PHE A 183 1.09 12.93 7.29
C PHE A 183 2.43 12.38 7.71
N HIS A 184 2.99 11.47 6.91
CA HIS A 184 4.38 11.05 7.04
C HIS A 184 5.01 10.82 5.67
N HIS A 185 6.21 11.37 5.48
CA HIS A 185 7.01 11.13 4.27
C HIS A 185 7.99 10.00 4.51
N ILE A 186 7.80 8.87 3.83
CA ILE A 186 8.75 7.75 3.86
C ILE A 186 9.86 8.04 2.84
N ALA A 187 11.02 8.47 3.33
CA ALA A 187 12.20 8.67 2.52
C ALA A 187 12.71 7.33 1.95
N PHE A 188 13.47 7.41 0.85
CA PHE A 188 14.15 6.22 0.36
C PHE A 188 15.17 5.76 1.40
N PRO A 189 15.23 4.45 1.72
CA PRO A 189 16.11 3.94 2.76
C PRO A 189 17.57 4.37 2.54
N ASP A 190 18.22 4.86 3.58
CA ASP A 190 19.65 5.05 3.60
C ASP A 190 20.39 3.69 3.69
N ARG A 191 21.71 3.71 3.69
CA ARG A 191 22.52 2.47 3.72
C ARG A 191 22.27 1.64 4.97
N ASP A 192 22.09 2.26 6.13
CA ASP A 192 21.89 1.56 7.39
C ASP A 192 20.50 0.92 7.48
N MET A 193 19.48 1.64 7.06
CA MET A 193 18.14 1.10 6.92
C MET A 193 18.09 -0.02 5.89
N MET A 194 18.78 0.14 4.75
CA MET A 194 18.83 -0.88 3.70
C MET A 194 19.52 -2.17 4.18
N ARG A 195 20.59 -2.09 4.99
CA ARG A 195 21.20 -3.26 5.62
C ARG A 195 20.19 -4.03 6.46
N LYS A 196 19.41 -3.32 7.27
CA LYS A 196 18.36 -3.94 8.09
C LYS A 196 17.32 -4.62 7.22
N ILE A 197 16.87 -3.95 6.14
CA ILE A 197 15.90 -4.51 5.19
C ILE A 197 16.45 -5.76 4.52
N ILE A 198 17.69 -5.73 4.03
CA ILE A 198 18.35 -6.91 3.43
C ILE A 198 18.45 -8.04 4.45
N GLY A 199 18.83 -7.75 5.69
CA GLY A 199 18.92 -8.77 6.76
C GLY A 199 17.59 -9.46 7.05
N VAL A 200 16.47 -8.75 6.94
CA VAL A 200 15.13 -9.35 7.07
C VAL A 200 14.80 -10.29 5.90
N HIS A 201 15.21 -9.94 4.68
CA HIS A 201 14.92 -10.74 3.48
C HIS A 201 15.91 -11.88 3.25
N PHE A 202 17.12 -11.76 3.77
CA PHE A 202 18.25 -12.69 3.57
C PHE A 202 19.02 -12.88 4.87
N PRO A 203 18.47 -13.58 5.87
CA PRO A 203 19.09 -13.72 7.18
C PRO A 203 20.45 -14.44 7.14
N ASP A 204 20.65 -15.34 6.17
CA ASP A 204 21.86 -16.16 6.04
C ASP A 204 22.83 -15.62 4.97
N LEU A 205 22.62 -14.39 4.46
CA LEU A 205 23.45 -13.85 3.39
C LEU A 205 24.84 -13.45 3.87
N ASN A 206 25.86 -13.80 3.08
CA ASN A 206 27.22 -13.35 3.32
C ASN A 206 27.30 -11.80 3.30
N THR A 207 27.85 -11.22 4.36
CA THR A 207 27.97 -9.77 4.53
C THR A 207 28.74 -9.10 3.39
N ASN A 208 29.80 -9.74 2.86
CA ASN A 208 30.56 -9.19 1.74
C ASN A 208 29.73 -9.08 0.46
N LEU A 209 28.84 -10.04 0.21
CA LEU A 209 27.93 -9.98 -0.94
C LEU A 209 26.88 -8.89 -0.73
N SER A 210 26.30 -8.79 0.45
CA SER A 210 25.33 -7.76 0.80
C SER A 210 25.90 -6.35 0.59
N GLU A 211 27.08 -6.07 1.13
CA GLU A 211 27.73 -4.76 0.98
C GLU A 211 28.07 -4.44 -0.48
N ALA A 212 28.62 -5.41 -1.24
CA ALA A 212 28.92 -5.20 -2.66
C ALA A 212 27.66 -4.92 -3.50
N CYS A 213 26.56 -5.62 -3.20
CA CYS A 213 25.27 -5.37 -3.86
C CYS A 213 24.74 -3.97 -3.51
N MET A 214 24.80 -3.56 -2.26
CA MET A 214 24.38 -2.21 -1.85
C MET A 214 25.23 -1.12 -2.50
N GLU A 215 26.54 -1.29 -2.53
CA GLU A 215 27.43 -0.32 -3.15
C GLU A 215 27.13 -0.15 -4.63
N ALA A 216 27.01 -1.25 -5.37
CA ALA A 216 26.64 -1.23 -6.77
C ALA A 216 25.24 -0.59 -6.99
N PHE A 217 24.28 -0.94 -6.15
CA PHE A 217 22.92 -0.42 -6.24
C PHE A 217 22.83 1.09 -6.02
N TYR A 218 23.46 1.63 -4.98
CA TYR A 218 23.43 3.08 -4.72
C TYR A 218 24.21 3.83 -5.80
N ARG A 219 25.34 3.31 -6.28
CA ARG A 219 26.05 3.89 -7.44
C ARG A 219 25.14 3.97 -8.66
N LEU A 220 24.42 2.91 -8.98
CA LEU A 220 23.48 2.88 -10.10
C LEU A 220 22.30 3.86 -9.94
N ARG A 221 21.87 4.13 -8.72
CA ARG A 221 20.84 5.15 -8.45
C ARG A 221 21.31 6.59 -8.66
N GLU A 222 22.61 6.82 -8.60
CA GLU A 222 23.24 8.15 -8.80
C GLU A 222 23.57 8.43 -10.27
N VAL A 223 23.36 7.46 -11.17
CA VAL A 223 23.60 7.63 -12.60
C VAL A 223 22.77 8.79 -13.16
N ARG A 224 23.45 9.77 -13.75
CA ARG A 224 22.77 10.94 -14.34
C ARG A 224 21.92 10.53 -15.54
N GLY A 225 20.74 11.10 -15.66
CA GLY A 225 19.83 10.86 -16.78
C GLY A 225 18.93 9.63 -16.61
N VAL A 226 19.10 8.82 -15.56
CA VAL A 226 18.17 7.74 -15.23
C VAL A 226 16.82 8.34 -14.81
N GLU A 227 15.77 8.01 -15.57
CA GLU A 227 14.42 8.50 -15.31
C GLU A 227 13.74 7.72 -14.19
N LYS A 228 13.91 6.38 -14.19
CA LYS A 228 13.34 5.52 -13.16
C LYS A 228 14.44 4.85 -12.35
N LYS A 229 14.78 5.47 -11.22
CA LYS A 229 15.75 4.88 -10.28
C LYS A 229 15.24 3.54 -9.74
N PRO A 230 16.11 2.50 -9.65
CA PRO A 230 15.71 1.23 -9.06
C PRO A 230 15.36 1.40 -7.58
N ALA A 231 14.30 0.72 -7.13
CA ALA A 231 13.80 0.80 -5.77
C ALA A 231 14.19 -0.43 -4.94
N THR A 232 13.82 -0.46 -3.66
CA THR A 232 14.14 -1.56 -2.74
C THR A 232 13.67 -2.92 -3.26
N ARG A 233 12.49 -2.98 -3.91
CA ARG A 233 11.97 -4.22 -4.51
C ARG A 233 12.89 -4.75 -5.61
N GLU A 234 13.38 -3.87 -6.48
CA GLU A 234 14.32 -4.22 -7.55
C GLU A 234 15.65 -4.72 -6.95
N LEU A 235 16.17 -4.09 -5.89
CA LEU A 235 17.37 -4.57 -5.19
C LEU A 235 17.17 -6.00 -4.64
N ILE A 236 16.09 -6.24 -3.91
CA ILE A 236 15.80 -7.56 -3.33
C ILE A 236 15.67 -8.63 -4.43
N ASN A 237 14.99 -8.31 -5.54
CA ASN A 237 14.85 -9.23 -6.66
C ASN A 237 16.17 -9.47 -7.39
N TRP A 238 16.99 -8.44 -7.53
CA TRP A 238 18.30 -8.55 -8.12
C TRP A 238 19.25 -9.43 -7.27
N MET A 239 19.25 -9.24 -5.95
CA MET A 239 20.02 -10.09 -5.03
C MET A 239 19.57 -11.56 -5.10
N ARG A 240 18.26 -11.82 -5.23
CA ARG A 240 17.72 -13.18 -5.47
C ARG A 240 18.22 -13.76 -6.79
N ALA A 241 18.26 -12.96 -7.86
CA ALA A 241 18.77 -13.40 -9.15
C ALA A 241 20.27 -13.76 -9.08
N LEU A 242 21.06 -12.96 -8.36
CA LEU A 242 22.48 -13.26 -8.13
C LEU A 242 22.70 -14.54 -7.34
N GLN A 243 21.88 -14.80 -6.32
CA GLN A 243 21.95 -16.04 -5.53
C GLN A 243 21.50 -17.29 -6.32
N ALA A 244 20.57 -17.11 -7.27
CA ALA A 244 20.06 -18.20 -8.10
C ALA A 244 21.04 -18.59 -9.23
N ASP A 245 22.05 -17.79 -9.48
CA ASP A 245 23.06 -18.03 -10.51
C ASP A 245 24.28 -18.79 -9.91
N PRO A 246 24.47 -20.08 -10.24
CA PRO A 246 25.60 -20.86 -9.74
C PRO A 246 26.97 -20.37 -10.25
N ASP A 247 26.99 -19.66 -11.37
CA ASP A 247 28.22 -19.15 -12.01
C ASP A 247 28.55 -17.72 -11.55
N PHE A 248 27.71 -17.11 -10.74
CA PHE A 248 27.91 -15.76 -10.23
C PHE A 248 29.15 -15.64 -9.35
N GLN A 249 30.02 -14.71 -9.68
CA GLN A 249 31.22 -14.38 -8.90
C GLN A 249 31.15 -12.95 -8.37
N LEU A 250 31.37 -12.76 -7.06
CA LEU A 250 31.40 -11.44 -6.41
C LEU A 250 32.38 -10.46 -7.08
N LYS A 251 33.44 -10.98 -7.70
CA LYS A 251 34.45 -10.19 -8.41
C LYS A 251 33.84 -9.38 -9.58
N SER A 252 32.79 -9.86 -10.21
CA SER A 252 32.13 -9.16 -11.34
C SER A 252 31.54 -7.82 -10.90
N LEU A 253 30.92 -7.74 -9.73
CA LEU A 253 30.38 -6.51 -9.17
C LEU A 253 31.47 -5.46 -8.90
N LYS A 254 32.63 -5.91 -8.40
CA LYS A 254 33.78 -5.04 -8.10
C LYS A 254 34.45 -4.53 -9.38
N ALA A 255 34.46 -5.32 -10.46
CA ALA A 255 35.00 -4.96 -11.75
C ALA A 255 34.10 -4.02 -12.59
N GLY A 256 32.93 -3.65 -12.07
CA GLY A 256 31.96 -2.81 -12.78
C GLY A 256 31.07 -3.59 -13.77
N ASN A 257 31.28 -4.90 -13.93
CA ASN A 257 30.43 -5.76 -14.74
C ASN A 257 29.24 -6.24 -13.89
N ILE A 258 28.13 -5.50 -13.94
CA ILE A 258 26.96 -5.75 -13.10
C ILE A 258 26.01 -6.68 -13.85
N PRO A 259 25.86 -7.96 -13.43
CA PRO A 259 24.97 -8.89 -14.10
C PRO A 259 23.49 -8.54 -13.81
N TYR A 260 22.62 -8.97 -14.72
CA TYR A 260 21.15 -8.86 -14.55
C TYR A 260 20.62 -7.44 -14.35
N LEU A 261 21.24 -6.42 -14.98
CA LEU A 261 20.79 -5.02 -14.92
C LEU A 261 19.31 -4.83 -15.29
N GLY A 262 18.75 -5.71 -16.16
CA GLY A 262 17.33 -5.72 -16.50
C GLY A 262 16.40 -6.06 -15.31
N VAL A 263 16.92 -6.60 -14.22
CA VAL A 263 16.16 -6.76 -12.97
C VAL A 263 16.05 -5.43 -12.21
N LEU A 264 17.09 -4.59 -12.30
CA LEU A 264 17.12 -3.26 -11.67
C LEU A 264 16.40 -2.21 -12.52
N PHE A 265 16.70 -2.14 -13.82
CA PHE A 265 16.16 -1.13 -14.73
C PHE A 265 15.07 -1.71 -15.63
N LYS A 266 13.98 -0.95 -15.82
CA LYS A 266 12.80 -1.36 -16.59
C LYS A 266 12.59 -0.55 -17.87
N LYS A 267 13.44 0.46 -18.11
CA LYS A 267 13.47 1.25 -19.33
C LYS A 267 14.75 0.95 -20.08
N SER A 268 14.67 0.81 -21.40
CA SER A 268 15.83 0.56 -22.26
C SER A 268 16.86 1.70 -22.21
N THR A 269 16.40 2.95 -22.12
CA THR A 269 17.22 4.14 -21.93
C THR A 269 18.03 4.09 -20.63
N ASP A 270 17.39 3.75 -19.52
CA ASP A 270 18.03 3.65 -18.21
C ASP A 270 19.04 2.50 -18.17
N LEU A 271 18.68 1.37 -18.80
CA LEU A 271 19.57 0.20 -18.93
C LEU A 271 20.81 0.52 -19.75
N TYR A 272 20.67 1.27 -20.86
CA TYR A 272 21.79 1.73 -21.67
C TYR A 272 22.75 2.62 -20.87
N LEU A 273 22.21 3.62 -20.15
CA LEU A 273 23.00 4.50 -19.30
C LEU A 273 23.75 3.75 -18.20
N ALA A 274 23.11 2.76 -17.58
CA ALA A 274 23.73 1.95 -16.54
C ALA A 274 24.85 1.03 -17.05
N ASN A 275 24.79 0.57 -18.30
CA ASN A 275 25.81 -0.29 -18.91
C ASN A 275 27.08 0.49 -19.38
N HIS A 276 26.99 1.80 -19.54
CA HIS A 276 28.06 2.63 -20.10
C HIS A 276 28.71 3.57 -19.06
N GLN A 277 28.69 3.17 -17.81
CA GLN A 277 29.33 3.87 -16.68
C GLN A 277 30.64 3.26 -16.26
#